data_192c92c9952ed738a40144a7ed748b6d
#
_entry.id   192c92c9952ed738a40144a7ed748b6d
#
_cell.length_a   1.000
_cell.length_b   1.000
_cell.length_c   1.000
_cell.angle_alpha   90.00
_cell.angle_beta   90.00
_cell.angle_gamma   90.00
#
_symmetry.space_group_name_H-M   'P 1'
#
loop_
_entity.id
_entity.type
_entity.pdbx_description
1 polymer ?
#
loop_
_entity_poly.entity_id
_entity_poly.type
_entity_poly.pdbx_seq_one_letter_code
_entity_poly.pdbx_strand_id
1 'polypeptide(L)'
;MNTKIPTFIINLEKRYDRRIHIQNEFEKRNEFDFRIVSATQHNIGAIGLWKTMRNIIEQAKMENYDYILICEDDHQFTDNYNESLFIKTIHDANKLQADLLLGGVSYFEDAVELDKGLFWLNKFTGTQFFIIYKRFFDIFLNITLNDDDNIDLKINEISDQIYCLYPFISIQKEFGYSDVTQKNEGSGTVNDYFHTTTKRLATLSYLKTYFEELK
;
A
#
# COMPACT_ATOMS: atom_id res chain seq x y z
N MET A 1 -7.09 -22.39 11.94
CA MET A 1 -6.54 -21.30 12.78
C MET A 1 -6.52 -20.07 11.90
N ASN A 2 -7.27 -19.03 12.24
CA ASN A 2 -7.16 -17.74 11.52
C ASN A 2 -5.79 -17.15 11.90
N THR A 3 -4.81 -17.31 11.01
CA THR A 3 -3.52 -16.64 11.16
C THR A 3 -3.74 -15.16 10.91
N LYS A 4 -3.45 -14.34 11.91
CA LYS A 4 -3.52 -12.88 11.78
C LYS A 4 -2.55 -12.39 10.70
N ILE A 5 -2.87 -11.24 10.09
CA ILE A 5 -2.02 -10.59 9.09
C ILE A 5 -0.85 -9.90 9.81
N PRO A 6 0.41 -10.35 9.63
CA PRO A 6 1.56 -9.68 10.21
C PRO A 6 1.67 -8.27 9.64
N THR A 7 1.58 -7.26 10.52
CA THR A 7 1.41 -5.86 10.11
C THR A 7 2.46 -4.97 10.76
N PHE A 8 3.18 -4.21 9.96
CA PHE A 8 4.20 -3.27 10.39
C PHE A 8 3.78 -1.85 10.02
N ILE A 9 3.55 -1.03 11.03
CA ILE A 9 3.11 0.36 10.87
C ILE A 9 4.32 1.28 11.07
N ILE A 10 4.66 2.03 10.03
CA ILE A 10 5.80 2.97 10.07
C ILE A 10 5.33 4.30 10.65
N ASN A 11 5.99 4.78 11.71
CA ASN A 11 5.69 6.07 12.32
C ASN A 11 6.98 6.77 12.76
N LEU A 12 7.10 8.06 12.44
CA LEU A 12 8.13 8.93 13.02
C LEU A 12 7.76 9.27 14.47
N GLU A 13 8.66 9.01 15.43
CA GLU A 13 8.40 9.22 16.86
C GLU A 13 7.89 10.64 17.20
N LYS A 14 8.40 11.65 16.48
CA LYS A 14 7.97 13.04 16.63
C LYS A 14 6.52 13.30 16.17
N ARG A 15 5.90 12.36 15.42
CA ARG A 15 4.54 12.47 14.88
C ARG A 15 3.54 11.74 15.79
N TYR A 16 3.37 12.27 16.98
CA TYR A 16 2.47 11.68 17.98
C TYR A 16 1.00 11.73 17.55
N ASP A 17 0.58 12.78 16.85
CA ASP A 17 -0.75 12.94 16.26
C ASP A 17 -1.09 11.80 15.27
N ARG A 18 -0.17 11.49 14.35
CA ARG A 18 -0.29 10.38 13.41
C ARG A 18 -0.28 9.03 14.12
N ARG A 19 0.55 8.89 15.17
CA ARG A 19 0.60 7.66 15.96
C ARG A 19 -0.74 7.34 16.62
N ILE A 20 -1.40 8.34 17.24
CA ILE A 20 -2.75 8.17 17.82
C ILE A 20 -3.75 7.80 16.72
N HIS A 21 -3.71 8.50 15.58
CA HIS A 21 -4.59 8.23 14.47
C HIS A 21 -4.49 6.77 14.03
N ILE A 22 -3.29 6.31 13.70
CA ILE A 22 -3.11 4.97 13.13
C ILE A 22 -3.41 3.86 14.16
N GLN A 23 -3.17 4.08 15.45
CA GLN A 23 -3.59 3.16 16.50
C GLN A 23 -5.11 2.98 16.51
N ASN A 24 -5.88 4.07 16.39
CA ASN A 24 -7.35 4.02 16.35
C ASN A 24 -7.87 3.30 15.10
N GLU A 25 -7.18 3.41 13.96
CA GLU A 25 -7.54 2.69 12.74
C GLU A 25 -7.45 1.17 12.91
N PHE A 26 -6.47 0.66 13.68
CA PHE A 26 -6.23 -0.77 13.85
C PHE A 26 -6.81 -1.37 15.14
N GLU A 27 -7.11 -0.59 16.17
CA GLU A 27 -7.46 -1.06 17.54
C GLU A 27 -8.63 -2.06 17.54
N LYS A 28 -9.61 -1.89 16.64
CA LYS A 28 -10.82 -2.73 16.58
C LYS A 28 -10.75 -3.81 15.48
N ARG A 29 -9.59 -4.02 14.88
CA ARG A 29 -9.38 -4.94 13.75
C ARG A 29 -8.50 -6.11 14.19
N ASN A 30 -9.15 -7.15 14.74
CA ASN A 30 -8.47 -8.29 15.35
C ASN A 30 -7.73 -9.19 14.33
N GLU A 31 -8.01 -9.03 13.05
CA GLU A 31 -7.36 -9.73 11.95
C GLU A 31 -5.91 -9.30 11.72
N PHE A 32 -5.50 -8.13 12.23
CA PHE A 32 -4.12 -7.66 12.14
C PHE A 32 -3.33 -7.97 13.41
N ASP A 33 -2.13 -8.52 13.23
CA ASP A 33 -1.08 -8.58 14.28
C ASP A 33 -0.14 -7.42 14.05
N PHE A 34 -0.54 -6.22 14.51
CA PHE A 34 0.19 -5.00 14.19
C PHE A 34 1.20 -4.60 15.25
N ARG A 35 2.31 -4.07 14.77
CA ARG A 35 3.35 -3.42 15.57
C ARG A 35 3.76 -2.09 14.94
N ILE A 36 3.93 -1.06 15.76
CA ILE A 36 4.40 0.25 15.31
C ILE A 36 5.93 0.24 15.32
N VAL A 37 6.52 0.51 14.17
CA VAL A 37 7.96 0.56 13.94
C VAL A 37 8.40 2.02 13.85
N SER A 38 9.41 2.39 14.63
CA SER A 38 10.02 3.73 14.55
C SER A 38 10.70 3.92 13.19
N ALA A 39 10.27 4.94 12.45
CA ALA A 39 10.85 5.26 11.16
C ALA A 39 12.32 5.70 11.30
N THR A 40 13.17 5.23 10.41
CA THR A 40 14.56 5.67 10.31
C THR A 40 14.60 7.16 9.94
N GLN A 41 15.19 7.98 10.79
CA GLN A 41 15.34 9.40 10.50
C GLN A 41 16.43 9.62 9.44
N HIS A 42 16.11 10.41 8.44
CA HIS A 42 17.04 10.82 7.39
C HIS A 42 16.69 12.23 6.89
N ASN A 43 17.67 12.98 6.41
CA ASN A 43 17.43 14.33 5.86
C ASN A 43 16.51 14.32 4.64
N ILE A 44 16.52 13.23 3.87
CA ILE A 44 15.63 12.95 2.77
C ILE A 44 14.60 11.94 3.25
N GLY A 45 13.34 12.34 3.39
CA GLY A 45 12.27 11.50 3.94
C GLY A 45 12.07 10.18 3.19
N ALA A 46 12.14 10.21 1.85
CA ALA A 46 12.02 9.01 1.01
C ALA A 46 13.09 7.95 1.34
N ILE A 47 14.33 8.37 1.59
CA ILE A 47 15.42 7.46 2.00
C ILE A 47 15.19 6.90 3.41
N GLY A 48 14.66 7.72 4.33
CA GLY A 48 14.28 7.26 5.67
C GLY A 48 13.19 6.20 5.62
N LEU A 49 12.15 6.42 4.82
CA LEU A 49 11.07 5.47 4.59
C LEU A 49 11.59 4.16 3.99
N TRP A 50 12.36 4.23 2.92
CA TRP A 50 12.97 3.07 2.28
C TRP A 50 13.84 2.24 3.24
N LYS A 51 14.71 2.89 4.04
CA LYS A 51 15.54 2.19 5.04
C LYS A 51 14.67 1.47 6.08
N THR A 52 13.57 2.10 6.49
CA THR A 52 12.63 1.49 7.44
C THR A 52 11.94 0.26 6.81
N MET A 53 11.48 0.37 5.58
CA MET A 53 10.89 -0.77 4.84
C MET A 53 11.89 -1.92 4.68
N ARG A 54 13.16 -1.62 4.36
CA ARG A 54 14.20 -2.65 4.31
C ARG A 54 14.36 -3.41 5.62
N ASN A 55 14.46 -2.69 6.75
CA ASN A 55 14.60 -3.32 8.07
C ASN A 55 13.39 -4.20 8.39
N ILE A 56 12.18 -3.76 8.05
CA ILE A 56 10.95 -4.54 8.22
C ILE A 56 11.00 -5.83 7.37
N ILE A 57 11.40 -5.74 6.12
CA ILE A 57 11.47 -6.88 5.20
C ILE A 57 12.58 -7.86 5.62
N GLU A 58 13.74 -7.38 6.08
CA GLU A 58 14.79 -8.21 6.66
C GLU A 58 14.27 -9.01 7.87
N GLN A 59 13.53 -8.34 8.76
CA GLN A 59 12.89 -9.00 9.90
C GLN A 59 11.85 -10.03 9.43
N ALA A 60 10.97 -9.66 8.48
CA ALA A 60 9.96 -10.56 7.95
C ALA A 60 10.58 -11.83 7.31
N LYS A 61 11.71 -11.67 6.65
CA LYS A 61 12.46 -12.78 6.07
C LYS A 61 13.04 -13.69 7.15
N MET A 62 13.61 -13.14 8.23
CA MET A 62 14.11 -13.92 9.37
C MET A 62 13.00 -14.66 10.11
N GLU A 63 11.83 -14.02 10.27
CA GLU A 63 10.64 -14.62 10.89
C GLU A 63 9.89 -15.58 9.94
N ASN A 64 10.35 -15.71 8.69
CA ASN A 64 9.83 -16.62 7.65
C ASN A 64 8.36 -16.40 7.31
N TYR A 65 7.89 -15.14 7.27
CA TYR A 65 6.55 -14.82 6.81
C TYR A 65 6.40 -15.05 5.30
N ASP A 66 5.24 -15.55 4.87
CA ASP A 66 4.90 -15.70 3.44
C ASP A 66 4.50 -14.37 2.80
N TYR A 67 3.99 -13.46 3.59
CA TYR A 67 3.68 -12.07 3.27
C TYR A 67 3.60 -11.25 4.55
N ILE A 68 3.73 -9.93 4.42
CA ILE A 68 3.46 -8.95 5.47
C ILE A 68 2.67 -7.78 4.91
N LEU A 69 1.94 -7.10 5.78
CA LEU A 69 1.39 -5.78 5.51
C LEU A 69 2.37 -4.72 5.99
N ILE A 70 2.74 -3.78 5.12
CA ILE A 70 3.41 -2.53 5.49
C ILE A 70 2.39 -1.41 5.39
N CYS A 71 2.35 -0.56 6.42
CA CYS A 71 1.40 0.54 6.53
C CYS A 71 2.11 1.81 7.00
N GLU A 72 1.76 2.97 6.42
CA GLU A 72 2.23 4.27 6.88
C GLU A 72 1.24 4.87 7.90
N ASP A 73 1.70 5.81 8.72
CA ASP A 73 0.93 6.36 9.84
C ASP A 73 -0.18 7.35 9.44
N ASP A 74 -0.27 7.68 8.16
CA ASP A 74 -1.37 8.47 7.57
C ASP A 74 -2.42 7.62 6.84
N HIS A 75 -2.28 6.31 6.87
CA HIS A 75 -3.31 5.41 6.36
C HIS A 75 -4.65 5.64 7.06
N GLN A 76 -5.73 5.57 6.28
CA GLN A 76 -7.11 5.56 6.76
C GLN A 76 -7.89 4.48 6.00
N PHE A 77 -8.61 3.62 6.76
CA PHE A 77 -9.54 2.68 6.14
C PHE A 77 -10.74 3.42 5.56
N THR A 78 -11.19 2.95 4.39
CA THR A 78 -12.46 3.42 3.80
C THR A 78 -13.62 2.54 4.26
N ASP A 79 -14.87 2.98 4.01
CA ASP A 79 -16.07 2.19 4.26
C ASP A 79 -16.17 0.92 3.39
N ASN A 80 -15.32 0.80 2.36
CA ASN A 80 -15.25 -0.38 1.52
C ASN A 80 -14.44 -1.53 2.16
N TYR A 81 -13.76 -1.28 3.29
CA TYR A 81 -12.99 -2.34 3.94
C TYR A 81 -13.90 -3.46 4.42
N ASN A 82 -13.56 -4.68 4.03
CA ASN A 82 -14.20 -5.91 4.50
C ASN A 82 -13.13 -6.97 4.77
N GLU A 83 -13.04 -7.42 6.03
CA GLU A 83 -12.03 -8.39 6.50
C GLU A 83 -12.00 -9.65 5.62
N SER A 84 -13.15 -10.31 5.45
CA SER A 84 -13.22 -11.59 4.73
C SER A 84 -12.81 -11.45 3.27
N LEU A 85 -13.23 -10.35 2.62
CA LEU A 85 -12.86 -10.05 1.25
C LEU A 85 -11.37 -9.72 1.13
N PHE A 86 -10.82 -8.95 2.07
CA PHE A 86 -9.40 -8.61 2.07
C PHE A 86 -8.52 -9.85 2.22
N ILE A 87 -8.82 -10.73 3.21
CA ILE A 87 -8.10 -11.99 3.40
C ILE A 87 -8.17 -12.86 2.14
N LYS A 88 -9.37 -13.00 1.55
CA LYS A 88 -9.55 -13.75 0.29
C LYS A 88 -8.66 -13.15 -0.80
N THR A 89 -8.65 -11.82 -0.97
CA THR A 89 -7.89 -11.18 -2.04
C THR A 89 -6.38 -11.32 -1.84
N ILE A 90 -5.88 -11.30 -0.59
CA ILE A 90 -4.46 -11.63 -0.30
C ILE A 90 -4.11 -13.01 -0.86
N HIS A 91 -4.95 -14.02 -0.63
CA HIS A 91 -4.70 -15.36 -1.13
C HIS A 91 -4.83 -15.47 -2.66
N ASP A 92 -5.78 -14.77 -3.26
CA ASP A 92 -5.97 -14.81 -4.71
C ASP A 92 -4.84 -14.07 -5.45
N ALA A 93 -4.40 -12.91 -4.95
CA ALA A 93 -3.23 -12.22 -5.49
C ALA A 93 -1.94 -13.08 -5.36
N ASN A 94 -1.80 -13.83 -4.26
CA ASN A 94 -0.68 -14.77 -4.12
C ASN A 94 -0.69 -15.87 -5.20
N LYS A 95 -1.86 -16.41 -5.56
CA LYS A 95 -2.00 -17.39 -6.67
C LYS A 95 -1.62 -16.78 -8.02
N LEU A 96 -1.91 -15.50 -8.21
CA LEU A 96 -1.51 -14.73 -9.39
C LEU A 96 -0.03 -14.32 -9.40
N GLN A 97 0.74 -14.78 -8.41
CA GLN A 97 2.16 -14.46 -8.26
C GLN A 97 2.43 -12.96 -8.03
N ALA A 98 1.51 -12.27 -7.33
CA ALA A 98 1.71 -10.87 -6.98
C ALA A 98 3.02 -10.65 -6.19
N ASP A 99 3.72 -9.59 -6.49
CA ASP A 99 4.80 -9.06 -5.67
C ASP A 99 4.23 -8.11 -4.62
N LEU A 100 3.29 -7.26 -5.04
CA LEU A 100 2.55 -6.36 -4.16
C LEU A 100 1.03 -6.44 -4.39
N LEU A 101 0.27 -6.24 -3.29
CA LEU A 101 -1.17 -5.97 -3.34
C LEU A 101 -1.44 -4.67 -2.58
N LEU A 102 -1.88 -3.65 -3.30
CA LEU A 102 -2.11 -2.29 -2.79
C LEU A 102 -3.56 -2.13 -2.33
N GLY A 103 -3.79 -1.47 -1.20
CA GLY A 103 -5.12 -1.16 -0.68
C GLY A 103 -5.79 0.04 -1.35
N GLY A 104 -5.01 0.84 -2.06
CA GLY A 104 -5.41 2.03 -2.81
C GLY A 104 -4.18 2.78 -3.28
N VAL A 105 -4.31 3.58 -4.34
CA VAL A 105 -3.20 4.28 -5.00
C VAL A 105 -3.56 5.72 -5.32
N SER A 106 -2.59 6.62 -5.19
CA SER A 106 -2.74 8.04 -5.54
C SER A 106 -2.56 8.30 -7.04
N TYR A 107 -1.85 7.40 -7.75
CA TYR A 107 -1.66 7.46 -9.19
C TYR A 107 -1.44 6.05 -9.76
N PHE A 108 -1.80 5.85 -11.03
CA PHE A 108 -1.37 4.75 -11.89
C PHE A 108 -1.38 5.20 -13.36
N GLU A 109 -0.52 4.59 -14.20
CA GLU A 109 -0.50 4.87 -15.64
C GLU A 109 -1.57 4.03 -16.35
N ASP A 110 -1.46 2.71 -16.30
CA ASP A 110 -2.40 1.77 -16.89
C ASP A 110 -2.96 0.82 -15.82
N ALA A 111 -4.16 0.28 -16.09
CA ALA A 111 -4.79 -0.72 -15.25
C ALA A 111 -5.62 -1.71 -16.07
N VAL A 112 -5.63 -2.97 -15.63
CA VAL A 112 -6.49 -4.02 -16.19
C VAL A 112 -7.20 -4.74 -15.05
N GLU A 113 -8.53 -4.80 -15.10
CA GLU A 113 -9.30 -5.58 -14.14
C GLU A 113 -9.21 -7.08 -14.48
N LEU A 114 -8.53 -7.84 -13.64
CA LEU A 114 -8.34 -9.28 -13.82
C LEU A 114 -9.52 -10.09 -13.30
N ASP A 115 -9.95 -9.78 -12.09
CA ASP A 115 -11.14 -10.33 -11.45
C ASP A 115 -11.93 -9.18 -10.81
N LYS A 116 -13.19 -9.42 -10.45
CA LYS A 116 -14.06 -8.40 -9.86
C LYS A 116 -13.40 -7.78 -8.63
N GLY A 117 -13.02 -6.50 -8.77
CA GLY A 117 -12.40 -5.74 -7.69
C GLY A 117 -10.90 -5.98 -7.50
N LEU A 118 -10.23 -6.65 -8.44
CA LEU A 118 -8.77 -6.81 -8.45
C LEU A 118 -8.18 -6.34 -9.76
N PHE A 119 -7.38 -5.29 -9.70
CA PHE A 119 -6.71 -4.69 -10.85
C PHE A 119 -5.22 -4.99 -10.84
N TRP A 120 -4.66 -5.35 -11.99
CA TRP A 120 -3.25 -5.20 -12.28
C TRP A 120 -2.96 -3.74 -12.60
N LEU A 121 -1.84 -3.20 -12.12
CA LEU A 121 -1.42 -1.83 -12.37
C LEU A 121 -0.05 -1.77 -13.02
N ASN A 122 0.11 -0.82 -13.94
CA ASN A 122 1.39 -0.37 -14.44
C ASN A 122 1.68 1.03 -13.90
N LYS A 123 2.87 1.23 -13.34
CA LYS A 123 3.36 2.47 -12.72
C LYS A 123 2.36 3.08 -11.74
N PHE A 124 2.57 2.83 -10.49
CA PHE A 124 1.74 3.38 -9.41
C PHE A 124 2.52 4.33 -8.52
N THR A 125 1.80 5.14 -7.73
CA THR A 125 2.29 5.80 -6.53
C THR A 125 1.31 5.63 -5.37
N GLY A 126 1.85 5.56 -4.15
CA GLY A 126 1.09 5.37 -2.93
C GLY A 126 1.40 4.03 -2.24
N THR A 127 2.31 4.07 -1.27
CA THR A 127 2.73 2.93 -0.45
C THR A 127 2.17 2.98 0.96
N GLN A 128 1.08 3.76 1.17
CA GLN A 128 0.50 3.94 2.49
C GLN A 128 -0.07 2.66 3.12
N PHE A 129 -0.43 1.64 2.29
CA PHE A 129 -0.99 0.38 2.77
C PHE A 129 -0.85 -0.70 1.69
N PHE A 130 0.05 -1.64 1.88
CA PHE A 130 0.26 -2.71 0.90
C PHE A 130 0.75 -4.01 1.53
N ILE A 131 0.30 -5.13 0.95
CA ILE A 131 0.90 -6.44 1.20
C ILE A 131 2.11 -6.58 0.28
N ILE A 132 3.22 -7.03 0.85
CA ILE A 132 4.40 -7.48 0.09
C ILE A 132 4.57 -8.98 0.31
N TYR A 133 4.75 -9.75 -0.75
CA TYR A 133 4.89 -11.19 -0.71
C TYR A 133 6.35 -11.62 -0.62
N LYS A 134 6.60 -12.73 0.05
CA LYS A 134 7.94 -13.29 0.31
C LYS A 134 8.80 -13.40 -0.95
N ARG A 135 8.19 -13.70 -2.11
CA ARG A 135 8.89 -13.81 -3.38
C ARG A 135 9.59 -12.51 -3.81
N PHE A 136 9.08 -11.37 -3.34
CA PHE A 136 9.64 -10.06 -3.66
C PHE A 136 10.62 -9.54 -2.60
N PHE A 137 10.74 -10.19 -1.44
CA PHE A 137 11.59 -9.71 -0.35
C PHE A 137 13.06 -9.52 -0.80
N ASP A 138 13.66 -10.53 -1.41
CA ASP A 138 15.05 -10.45 -1.86
C ASP A 138 15.24 -9.42 -2.98
N ILE A 139 14.28 -9.31 -3.87
CA ILE A 139 14.28 -8.30 -4.94
C ILE A 139 14.24 -6.91 -4.34
N PHE A 140 13.32 -6.64 -3.40
CA PHE A 140 13.22 -5.36 -2.69
C PHE A 140 14.50 -5.01 -1.92
N LEU A 141 15.10 -5.98 -1.23
CA LEU A 141 16.32 -5.78 -0.46
C LEU A 141 17.54 -5.42 -1.34
N ASN A 142 17.50 -5.73 -2.63
CA ASN A 142 18.52 -5.33 -3.60
C ASN A 142 18.30 -3.95 -4.22
N ILE A 143 17.17 -3.27 -3.93
CA ILE A 143 16.94 -1.89 -4.38
C ILE A 143 17.98 -0.97 -3.74
N THR A 144 18.52 -0.06 -4.54
CA THR A 144 19.33 1.07 -4.07
C THR A 144 18.64 2.36 -4.46
N LEU A 145 18.43 3.26 -3.49
CA LEU A 145 17.89 4.59 -3.73
C LEU A 145 19.02 5.63 -3.71
N ASN A 146 19.00 6.53 -4.69
CA ASN A 146 19.75 7.77 -4.68
C ASN A 146 18.89 8.90 -4.08
N ASP A 147 19.49 10.06 -3.86
CA ASP A 147 18.82 11.17 -3.18
C ASP A 147 17.55 11.69 -3.88
N ASP A 148 17.48 11.59 -5.20
CA ASP A 148 16.34 12.02 -6.01
C ASP A 148 15.33 10.90 -6.31
N ASP A 149 15.58 9.67 -5.84
CA ASP A 149 14.73 8.52 -6.10
C ASP A 149 13.52 8.48 -5.15
N ASN A 150 12.45 7.83 -5.62
CA ASN A 150 11.26 7.49 -4.86
C ASN A 150 11.06 5.98 -4.89
N ILE A 151 10.70 5.38 -3.75
CA ILE A 151 10.56 3.93 -3.64
C ILE A 151 9.47 3.36 -4.57
N ASP A 152 8.35 4.07 -4.73
CA ASP A 152 7.26 3.65 -5.62
C ASP A 152 7.78 3.50 -7.06
N LEU A 153 8.55 4.48 -7.53
CA LEU A 153 9.12 4.48 -8.88
C LEU A 153 10.14 3.36 -9.04
N LYS A 154 10.96 3.08 -8.02
CA LYS A 154 11.92 1.97 -8.06
C LYS A 154 11.23 0.61 -8.07
N ILE A 155 10.15 0.44 -7.35
CA ILE A 155 9.33 -0.78 -7.41
C ILE A 155 8.77 -0.96 -8.83
N ASN A 156 8.26 0.11 -9.45
CA ASN A 156 7.74 0.09 -10.82
C ASN A 156 8.80 -0.28 -11.89
N GLU A 157 10.09 -0.03 -11.60
CA GLU A 157 11.20 -0.40 -12.51
C GLU A 157 11.54 -1.89 -12.46
N ILE A 158 11.19 -2.60 -11.37
CA ILE A 158 11.68 -3.96 -11.08
C ILE A 158 10.58 -4.99 -10.91
N SER A 159 9.31 -4.58 -10.88
CA SER A 159 8.16 -5.48 -10.82
C SER A 159 7.05 -5.02 -11.75
N ASP A 160 6.47 -5.97 -12.46
CA ASP A 160 5.23 -5.89 -13.23
C ASP A 160 4.09 -6.71 -12.60
N GLN A 161 4.31 -7.29 -11.40
CA GLN A 161 3.34 -8.10 -10.66
C GLN A 161 2.69 -7.29 -9.51
N ILE A 162 2.16 -6.10 -9.87
CA ILE A 162 1.58 -5.14 -8.93
C ILE A 162 0.06 -5.14 -9.09
N TYR A 163 -0.63 -5.41 -7.99
CA TYR A 163 -2.09 -5.50 -7.97
C TYR A 163 -2.68 -4.50 -6.98
N CYS A 164 -3.91 -4.08 -7.25
CA CYS A 164 -4.64 -3.13 -6.40
C CYS A 164 -6.09 -3.57 -6.20
N LEU A 165 -6.56 -3.44 -4.98
CA LEU A 165 -7.97 -3.63 -4.63
C LEU A 165 -8.82 -2.47 -5.16
N TYR A 166 -10.02 -2.80 -5.62
CA TYR A 166 -11.06 -1.83 -5.98
C TYR A 166 -12.45 -2.37 -5.56
N PRO A 167 -13.31 -1.58 -4.90
CA PRO A 167 -13.04 -0.22 -4.39
C PRO A 167 -11.87 -0.16 -3.42
N PHE A 168 -11.18 0.98 -3.37
CA PHE A 168 -10.07 1.17 -2.45
C PHE A 168 -10.51 0.93 -1.00
N ILE A 169 -9.71 0.17 -0.26
CA ILE A 169 -9.89 -0.07 1.18
C ILE A 169 -9.01 0.83 2.03
N SER A 170 -8.08 1.54 1.39
CA SER A 170 -7.09 2.42 2.02
C SER A 170 -6.95 3.71 1.22
N ILE A 171 -6.91 4.82 1.94
CA ILE A 171 -6.52 6.14 1.45
C ILE A 171 -5.53 6.78 2.41
N GLN A 172 -4.96 7.92 2.05
CA GLN A 172 -4.14 8.73 2.96
C GLN A 172 -4.97 9.84 3.58
N LYS A 173 -4.86 10.00 4.90
CA LYS A 173 -5.39 11.15 5.62
C LYS A 173 -4.43 12.32 5.52
N GLU A 174 -4.96 13.49 5.20
CA GLU A 174 -4.19 14.72 5.17
C GLU A 174 -3.99 15.28 6.58
N PHE A 175 -2.73 15.53 6.95
CA PHE A 175 -2.36 16.17 8.22
C PHE A 175 -1.84 17.59 8.02
N GLY A 176 -1.92 18.12 6.77
CA GLY A 176 -1.45 19.46 6.42
C GLY A 176 0.08 19.59 6.26
N TYR A 177 0.79 18.47 6.35
CA TYR A 177 2.24 18.39 6.13
C TYR A 177 2.64 17.00 5.62
N SER A 178 3.80 16.91 4.96
CA SER A 178 4.41 15.64 4.54
C SER A 178 5.90 15.63 4.92
N ASP A 179 6.38 14.50 5.47
CA ASP A 179 7.80 14.30 5.75
C ASP A 179 8.56 13.69 4.54
N VAL A 180 7.86 13.27 3.49
CA VAL A 180 8.45 12.63 2.30
C VAL A 180 8.42 13.57 1.10
N THR A 181 7.32 14.28 0.88
CA THR A 181 7.14 15.11 -0.32
C THR A 181 6.36 16.38 0.00
N GLN A 182 6.95 17.57 -0.29
CA GLN A 182 6.31 18.88 -0.11
C GLN A 182 5.09 19.09 -1.04
N LYS A 183 5.01 18.36 -2.15
CA LYS A 183 3.88 18.45 -3.10
C LYS A 183 2.54 18.06 -2.48
N ASN A 184 2.54 17.33 -1.37
CA ASN A 184 1.34 16.89 -0.66
C ASN A 184 0.88 17.84 0.47
N GLU A 185 1.48 19.04 0.59
CA GLU A 185 1.15 20.00 1.65
C GLU A 185 -0.10 20.85 1.36
N GLY A 186 -0.68 20.78 0.15
CA GLY A 186 -1.92 21.47 -0.20
C GLY A 186 -3.15 20.76 0.41
N SER A 187 -4.06 21.52 1.05
CA SER A 187 -5.34 20.99 1.56
C SER A 187 -6.19 20.43 0.40
N GLY A 188 -6.65 19.20 0.51
CA GLY A 188 -7.48 18.49 -0.49
C GLY A 188 -6.69 17.81 -1.61
N THR A 189 -5.39 18.04 -1.75
CA THR A 189 -4.58 17.55 -2.86
C THR A 189 -4.51 16.01 -2.88
N VAL A 190 -4.27 15.39 -1.73
CA VAL A 190 -4.17 13.92 -1.63
C VAL A 190 -5.54 13.28 -1.86
N ASN A 191 -6.60 13.85 -1.29
CA ASN A 191 -7.97 13.39 -1.50
C ASN A 191 -8.36 13.44 -2.99
N ASP A 192 -7.96 14.48 -3.72
CA ASP A 192 -8.22 14.62 -5.17
C ASP A 192 -7.50 13.54 -5.98
N TYR A 193 -6.29 13.15 -5.59
CA TYR A 193 -5.57 12.05 -6.24
C TYR A 193 -6.33 10.72 -6.09
N PHE A 194 -6.70 10.34 -4.85
CA PHE A 194 -7.47 9.12 -4.60
C PHE A 194 -8.84 9.15 -5.28
N HIS A 195 -9.52 10.30 -5.31
CA HIS A 195 -10.78 10.46 -5.99
C HIS A 195 -10.66 10.25 -7.51
N THR A 196 -9.61 10.82 -8.12
CA THR A 196 -9.34 10.71 -9.55
C THR A 196 -9.03 9.26 -9.94
N THR A 197 -8.16 8.59 -9.19
CA THR A 197 -7.80 7.18 -9.44
C THR A 197 -9.00 6.25 -9.24
N THR A 198 -9.81 6.48 -8.20
CA THR A 198 -11.06 5.75 -7.96
C THR A 198 -12.01 5.86 -9.16
N LYS A 199 -12.22 7.06 -9.71
CA LYS A 199 -13.07 7.27 -10.89
C LYS A 199 -12.55 6.54 -12.12
N ARG A 200 -11.24 6.55 -12.33
CA ARG A 200 -10.61 5.84 -13.46
C ARG A 200 -10.85 4.33 -13.37
N LEU A 201 -10.64 3.71 -12.20
CA LEU A 201 -10.89 2.29 -11.99
C LEU A 201 -12.38 1.95 -12.10
N ALA A 202 -13.27 2.81 -11.58
CA ALA A 202 -14.72 2.66 -11.74
C ALA A 202 -15.13 2.58 -13.22
N THR A 203 -14.56 3.46 -14.04
CA THR A 203 -14.84 3.50 -15.48
C THR A 203 -14.37 2.20 -16.16
N LEU A 204 -13.18 1.72 -15.82
CA LEU A 204 -12.63 0.48 -16.39
C LEU A 204 -13.48 -0.74 -15.99
N SER A 205 -13.89 -0.83 -14.72
CA SER A 205 -14.74 -1.92 -14.23
C SER A 205 -16.13 -1.90 -14.90
N TYR A 206 -16.72 -0.70 -15.05
CA TYR A 206 -17.98 -0.54 -15.78
C TYR A 206 -17.86 -1.00 -17.24
N LEU A 207 -16.81 -0.58 -17.94
CA LEU A 207 -16.60 -0.96 -19.34
C LEU A 207 -16.41 -2.47 -19.47
N LYS A 208 -15.63 -3.11 -18.61
CA LYS A 208 -15.48 -4.56 -18.60
C LYS A 208 -16.82 -5.27 -18.47
N THR A 209 -17.63 -4.91 -17.46
CA THR A 209 -18.95 -5.49 -17.21
C THR A 209 -19.85 -5.29 -18.43
N TYR A 210 -19.90 -4.08 -19.00
CA TYR A 210 -20.71 -3.76 -20.18
C TYR A 210 -20.36 -4.65 -21.38
N PHE A 211 -19.08 -4.86 -21.67
CA PHE A 211 -18.66 -5.71 -22.79
C PHE A 211 -18.82 -7.21 -22.51
N GLU A 212 -18.81 -7.64 -21.26
CA GLU A 212 -19.08 -9.03 -20.88
C GLU A 212 -20.59 -9.37 -21.05
N GLU A 213 -21.49 -8.42 -20.76
CA GLU A 213 -22.94 -8.58 -20.94
C GLU A 213 -23.38 -8.58 -22.42
N LEU A 214 -22.56 -8.10 -23.33
CA LEU A 214 -22.83 -8.11 -24.77
C LEU A 214 -22.50 -9.44 -25.47
N LYS A 215 -21.86 -10.38 -24.77
CA LYS A 215 -21.49 -11.71 -25.28
C LYS A 215 -22.53 -12.76 -24.99
#